data_8b5b6b794101cf1ee281f31518a3a402
#
_entry.id   8b5b6b794101cf1ee281f31518a3a402
#
_cell.length_a   1.000
_cell.length_b   1.000
_cell.length_c   1.000
_cell.angle_alpha   90.00
_cell.angle_beta   90.00
_cell.angle_gamma   90.00
#
_symmetry.space_group_name_H-M   'P 1'
#
loop_
_entity.id
_entity.type
_entity.pdbx_description
1 polymer ?
#
loop_
_entity_poly.entity_id
_entity_poly.type
_entity_poly.pdbx_seq_one_letter_code
_entity_poly.pdbx_strand_id
1 'polypeptide(L)'
;MASAADNSTKNGPHSGTIPPLASGDRLTRPEFERRYSAARNVRAELIEGVVYVQASVRHKQHGNPHFLLVTWLGTYIGVTPGVDGGDNSSIRLDADNEPQPDILLRIDSACGGASSIDEDGYLTGPPELVVEIAASTASYDLHDKLNAYRRNGVQEYLVWRVLDDAFDWFVL
;
A
#
# COMPACT_ATOMS: atom_id res chain seq x y z
N MET A 1 27.66 24.73 -57.98
CA MET A 1 26.98 25.31 -56.81
C MET A 1 26.02 24.24 -56.32
N ALA A 2 26.39 23.53 -55.26
CA ALA A 2 25.56 22.49 -54.67
C ALA A 2 24.95 23.04 -53.38
N SER A 3 23.61 23.03 -53.30
CA SER A 3 22.84 23.43 -52.14
C SER A 3 22.81 22.29 -51.11
N ALA A 4 23.24 22.60 -49.90
CA ALA A 4 23.14 21.70 -48.76
C ALA A 4 21.69 21.67 -48.26
N ALA A 5 21.09 20.49 -48.19
CA ALA A 5 19.81 20.27 -47.56
C ALA A 5 20.00 20.14 -46.05
N ASP A 6 19.38 21.06 -45.32
CA ASP A 6 19.27 21.02 -43.85
C ASP A 6 18.30 19.93 -43.42
N ASN A 7 18.83 18.91 -42.76
CA ASN A 7 18.05 17.78 -42.25
C ASN A 7 17.83 17.95 -40.75
N SER A 8 16.96 18.90 -40.37
CA SER A 8 16.55 19.08 -39.01
C SER A 8 15.56 17.96 -38.61
N THR A 9 16.09 16.91 -37.98
CA THR A 9 15.29 15.86 -37.29
C THR A 9 14.51 16.49 -36.15
N LYS A 10 13.21 16.68 -36.35
CA LYS A 10 12.25 17.02 -35.31
C LYS A 10 12.11 15.80 -34.38
N ASN A 11 12.81 15.82 -33.25
CA ASN A 11 12.46 14.96 -32.12
C ASN A 11 11.11 15.42 -31.54
N GLY A 12 10.04 14.81 -32.01
CA GLY A 12 8.72 14.90 -31.36
C GLY A 12 8.75 14.18 -29.98
N PRO A 13 7.90 14.60 -29.05
CA PRO A 13 7.86 13.92 -27.73
C PRO A 13 7.53 12.44 -27.95
N HIS A 14 8.40 11.57 -27.45
CA HIS A 14 8.13 10.14 -27.40
C HIS A 14 6.88 9.90 -26.56
N SER A 15 5.75 9.65 -27.21
CA SER A 15 4.55 9.08 -26.61
C SER A 15 4.90 7.62 -26.22
N GLY A 16 5.75 7.47 -25.21
CA GLY A 16 6.14 6.18 -24.69
C GLY A 16 4.95 5.56 -23.98
N THR A 17 4.56 4.35 -24.39
CA THR A 17 3.58 3.54 -23.68
C THR A 17 4.07 3.35 -22.23
N ILE A 18 3.21 3.67 -21.24
CA ILE A 18 3.55 3.46 -19.81
C ILE A 18 3.72 1.95 -19.60
N PRO A 19 4.89 1.48 -19.11
CA PRO A 19 5.09 0.07 -18.83
C PRO A 19 4.10 -0.43 -17.79
N PRO A 20 3.56 -1.66 -17.91
CA PRO A 20 2.71 -2.25 -16.87
C PRO A 20 3.53 -2.51 -15.60
N LEU A 21 2.84 -2.61 -14.45
CA LEU A 21 3.44 -3.08 -13.21
C LEU A 21 3.60 -4.59 -13.23
N ALA A 22 4.76 -5.07 -12.80
CA ALA A 22 5.03 -6.49 -12.56
C ALA A 22 5.62 -6.70 -11.18
N SER A 23 5.24 -7.81 -10.51
CA SER A 23 5.86 -8.17 -9.23
C SER A 23 7.36 -8.33 -9.39
N GLY A 24 8.13 -7.69 -8.50
CA GLY A 24 9.59 -7.66 -8.53
C GLY A 24 10.18 -6.45 -9.26
N ASP A 25 9.38 -5.61 -9.94
CA ASP A 25 9.87 -4.32 -10.45
C ASP A 25 10.44 -3.49 -9.30
N ARG A 26 11.55 -2.79 -9.56
CA ARG A 26 12.13 -1.84 -8.59
C ARG A 26 11.85 -0.43 -9.05
N LEU A 27 11.06 0.27 -8.25
CA LEU A 27 10.55 1.61 -8.58
C LEU A 27 10.69 2.54 -7.38
N THR A 28 10.77 3.85 -7.66
CA THR A 28 10.43 4.87 -6.67
C THR A 28 8.92 5.05 -6.61
N ARG A 29 8.38 5.57 -5.52
CA ARG A 29 6.94 5.80 -5.37
C ARG A 29 6.35 6.65 -6.51
N PRO A 30 6.94 7.78 -6.97
CA PRO A 30 6.38 8.54 -8.08
C PRO A 30 6.26 7.75 -9.39
N GLU A 31 7.22 6.85 -9.67
CA GLU A 31 7.15 6.00 -10.87
C GLU A 31 6.13 4.85 -10.67
N PHE A 32 6.01 4.31 -9.47
CA PHE A 32 4.97 3.36 -9.11
C PHE A 32 3.57 3.98 -9.30
N GLU A 33 3.30 5.14 -8.69
CA GLU A 33 2.03 5.86 -8.80
C GLU A 33 1.68 6.17 -10.27
N ARG A 34 2.67 6.59 -11.06
CA ARG A 34 2.49 6.86 -12.51
C ARG A 34 2.04 5.62 -13.26
N ARG A 35 2.64 4.45 -12.99
CA ARG A 35 2.26 3.19 -13.63
C ARG A 35 0.96 2.63 -13.07
N TYR A 36 0.74 2.75 -11.77
CA TYR A 36 -0.45 2.29 -11.08
C TYR A 36 -1.70 3.02 -11.57
N SER A 37 -1.62 4.35 -11.74
CA SER A 37 -2.71 5.17 -12.28
C SER A 37 -3.08 4.81 -13.72
N ALA A 38 -2.15 4.30 -14.51
CA ALA A 38 -2.39 3.84 -15.87
C ALA A 38 -2.88 2.37 -15.93
N ALA A 39 -2.71 1.60 -14.86
CA ALA A 39 -3.10 0.20 -14.80
C ALA A 39 -4.61 0.07 -14.59
N ARG A 40 -5.24 -0.86 -15.31
CA ARG A 40 -6.66 -1.18 -15.14
C ARG A 40 -6.79 -2.51 -14.42
N ASN A 41 -7.63 -2.55 -13.38
CA ASN A 41 -7.95 -3.77 -12.64
C ASN A 41 -6.72 -4.48 -12.04
N VAL A 42 -5.69 -3.71 -11.67
CA VAL A 42 -4.50 -4.19 -10.97
C VAL A 42 -4.55 -3.67 -9.54
N ARG A 43 -4.31 -4.54 -8.57
CA ARG A 43 -4.02 -4.17 -7.19
C ARG A 43 -2.55 -4.45 -6.95
N ALA A 44 -1.82 -3.44 -6.53
CA ALA A 44 -0.39 -3.56 -6.29
C ALA A 44 0.02 -2.61 -5.17
N GLU A 45 1.11 -2.95 -4.50
CA GLU A 45 1.73 -2.13 -3.48
C GLU A 45 3.23 -2.02 -3.73
N LEU A 46 3.85 -0.99 -3.16
CA LEU A 46 5.28 -0.76 -3.22
C LEU A 46 5.86 -0.91 -1.81
N ILE A 47 6.77 -1.85 -1.62
CA ILE A 47 7.45 -2.09 -0.33
C ILE A 47 8.95 -2.14 -0.57
N GLU A 48 9.70 -1.29 0.12
CA GLU A 48 11.17 -1.18 -0.03
C GLU A 48 11.59 -0.99 -1.50
N GLY A 49 10.81 -0.22 -2.26
CA GLY A 49 11.03 0.02 -3.68
C GLY A 49 10.71 -1.17 -4.59
N VAL A 50 10.15 -2.25 -4.07
CA VAL A 50 9.75 -3.44 -4.84
C VAL A 50 8.25 -3.46 -5.01
N VAL A 51 7.79 -3.70 -6.24
CA VAL A 51 6.37 -3.83 -6.59
C VAL A 51 5.88 -5.24 -6.27
N TYR A 52 4.73 -5.32 -5.60
CA TYR A 52 4.00 -6.56 -5.35
C TYR A 52 2.59 -6.44 -5.95
N VAL A 53 2.32 -7.22 -7.00
CA VAL A 53 0.98 -7.31 -7.60
C VAL A 53 0.19 -8.37 -6.85
N GLN A 54 -0.97 -7.96 -6.33
CA GLN A 54 -1.80 -8.83 -5.50
C GLN A 54 -2.53 -9.88 -6.34
N ALA A 55 -2.58 -11.10 -5.84
CA ALA A 55 -3.36 -12.18 -6.42
C ALA A 55 -4.84 -12.11 -6.04
N SER A 56 -5.69 -12.88 -6.73
CA SER A 56 -7.10 -13.01 -6.36
C SER A 56 -7.26 -13.60 -4.96
N VAL A 57 -8.09 -12.96 -4.14
CA VAL A 57 -8.37 -13.39 -2.77
C VAL A 57 -9.32 -14.59 -2.73
N ARG A 58 -9.06 -15.54 -1.84
CA ARG A 58 -9.91 -16.71 -1.60
C ARG A 58 -10.77 -16.47 -0.38
N HIS A 59 -12.06 -16.84 -0.46
CA HIS A 59 -13.02 -16.60 0.63
C HIS A 59 -12.55 -17.16 1.99
N LYS A 60 -12.17 -18.44 2.05
CA LYS A 60 -11.82 -19.10 3.32
C LYS A 60 -10.50 -18.60 3.92
N GLN A 61 -9.50 -18.34 3.07
CA GLN A 61 -8.16 -17.98 3.53
C GLN A 61 -7.96 -16.47 3.72
N HIS A 62 -8.88 -15.65 3.18
CA HIS A 62 -8.74 -14.19 3.30
C HIS A 62 -10.10 -13.50 3.47
N GLY A 63 -11.05 -13.67 2.56
CA GLY A 63 -12.29 -12.88 2.56
C GLY A 63 -13.10 -12.99 3.86
N ASN A 64 -13.24 -14.20 4.43
CA ASN A 64 -13.96 -14.38 5.69
C ASN A 64 -13.16 -13.88 6.91
N PRO A 65 -11.86 -14.21 7.10
CA PRO A 65 -11.02 -13.58 8.11
C PRO A 65 -11.04 -12.05 8.06
N HIS A 66 -10.89 -11.47 6.88
CA HIS A 66 -10.95 -10.02 6.65
C HIS A 66 -12.27 -9.43 7.14
N PHE A 67 -13.40 -10.01 6.75
CA PHE A 67 -14.72 -9.56 7.18
C PHE A 67 -14.90 -9.59 8.71
N LEU A 68 -14.37 -10.62 9.39
CA LEU A 68 -14.42 -10.73 10.84
C LEU A 68 -13.60 -9.62 11.53
N LEU A 69 -12.39 -9.35 11.04
CA LEU A 69 -11.54 -8.28 11.58
C LEU A 69 -12.11 -6.89 11.30
N VAL A 70 -12.64 -6.64 10.11
CA VAL A 70 -13.36 -5.37 9.80
C VAL A 70 -14.53 -5.17 10.76
N THR A 71 -15.30 -6.22 11.02
CA THR A 71 -16.43 -6.15 11.97
C THR A 71 -15.97 -5.82 13.39
N TRP A 72 -14.92 -6.49 13.86
CA TRP A 72 -14.36 -6.25 15.18
C TRP A 72 -13.83 -4.83 15.33
N LEU A 73 -12.96 -4.39 14.43
CA LEU A 73 -12.34 -3.06 14.46
C LEU A 73 -13.38 -1.95 14.19
N GLY A 74 -14.35 -2.19 13.31
CA GLY A 74 -15.46 -1.27 13.08
C GLY A 74 -16.32 -1.06 14.34
N THR A 75 -16.51 -2.10 15.17
CA THR A 75 -17.18 -1.96 16.46
C THR A 75 -16.36 -1.08 17.41
N TYR A 76 -15.03 -1.22 17.41
CA TYR A 76 -14.14 -0.37 18.21
C TYR A 76 -14.21 1.09 17.78
N ILE A 77 -14.16 1.37 16.47
CA ILE A 77 -14.31 2.73 15.91
C ILE A 77 -15.63 3.35 16.36
N GLY A 78 -16.73 2.59 16.31
CA GLY A 78 -18.07 3.08 16.65
C GLY A 78 -18.23 3.58 18.07
N VAL A 79 -17.34 3.20 19.00
CA VAL A 79 -17.37 3.60 20.41
C VAL A 79 -16.15 4.41 20.85
N THR A 80 -15.23 4.73 19.90
CA THR A 80 -13.97 5.44 20.19
C THR A 80 -13.87 6.71 19.36
N PRO A 81 -14.39 7.85 19.86
CA PRO A 81 -14.33 9.12 19.14
C PRO A 81 -12.88 9.51 18.80
N GLY A 82 -12.67 10.01 17.58
CA GLY A 82 -11.35 10.42 17.08
C GLY A 82 -10.52 9.29 16.48
N VAL A 83 -11.04 8.06 16.48
CA VAL A 83 -10.46 6.95 15.72
C VAL A 83 -11.22 6.77 14.41
N ASP A 84 -10.47 6.61 13.34
CA ASP A 84 -10.94 6.35 11.98
C ASP A 84 -10.27 5.08 11.45
N GLY A 85 -10.81 4.47 10.40
CA GLY A 85 -10.27 3.25 9.84
C GLY A 85 -10.45 3.14 8.33
N GLY A 86 -9.58 2.35 7.73
CA GLY A 86 -9.59 2.07 6.30
C GLY A 86 -9.49 0.59 6.00
N ASP A 87 -10.12 0.19 4.90
CA ASP A 87 -10.10 -1.14 4.32
C ASP A 87 -9.41 -1.06 2.95
N ASN A 88 -8.35 -1.84 2.77
CA ASN A 88 -7.60 -1.88 1.51
C ASN A 88 -7.17 -0.48 0.99
N SER A 89 -6.82 0.41 1.88
CA SER A 89 -6.45 1.79 1.56
C SER A 89 -4.94 1.91 1.36
N SER A 90 -4.50 2.55 0.26
CA SER A 90 -3.09 2.86 0.06
C SER A 90 -2.59 3.89 1.08
N ILE A 91 -1.39 3.67 1.58
CA ILE A 91 -0.71 4.57 2.53
C ILE A 91 0.57 5.09 1.90
N ARG A 92 0.70 6.39 1.73
CA ARG A 92 1.93 7.05 1.31
C ARG A 92 2.86 7.21 2.53
N LEU A 93 3.78 6.26 2.74
CA LEU A 93 4.69 6.31 3.90
C LEU A 93 5.96 7.11 3.61
N ASP A 94 6.75 6.69 2.61
CA ASP A 94 7.99 7.35 2.22
C ASP A 94 8.23 7.26 0.70
N ALA A 95 9.46 7.54 0.23
CA ALA A 95 9.79 7.53 -1.21
C ALA A 95 9.76 6.14 -1.86
N ASP A 96 9.87 5.09 -1.04
CA ASP A 96 10.02 3.70 -1.48
C ASP A 96 8.91 2.78 -0.94
N ASN A 97 7.93 3.36 -0.22
CA ASN A 97 6.86 2.60 0.41
C ASN A 97 5.48 3.22 0.22
N GLU A 98 4.62 2.49 -0.47
CA GLU A 98 3.19 2.73 -0.60
C GLU A 98 2.45 1.39 -0.43
N PRO A 99 2.34 0.88 0.81
CA PRO A 99 1.59 -0.33 1.11
C PRO A 99 0.09 -0.13 0.93
N GLN A 100 -0.61 -1.25 0.71
CA GLN A 100 -2.07 -1.32 0.72
C GLN A 100 -2.49 -2.42 1.71
N PRO A 101 -2.46 -2.14 3.02
CA PRO A 101 -2.83 -3.14 4.03
C PRO A 101 -4.30 -3.56 3.94
N ASP A 102 -4.59 -4.74 4.46
CA ASP A 102 -5.96 -5.23 4.52
C ASP A 102 -6.85 -4.32 5.38
N ILE A 103 -6.36 -3.86 6.55
CA ILE A 103 -7.09 -2.94 7.42
C ILE A 103 -6.09 -2.00 8.10
N LEU A 104 -6.52 -0.78 8.38
CA LEU A 104 -5.80 0.15 9.24
C LEU A 104 -6.74 0.84 10.22
N LEU A 105 -6.20 1.28 11.36
CA LEU A 105 -6.80 2.28 12.23
C LEU A 105 -5.86 3.46 12.38
N ARG A 106 -6.44 4.65 12.39
CA ARG A 106 -5.72 5.91 12.64
C ARG A 106 -6.44 6.75 13.68
N ILE A 107 -5.68 7.55 14.40
CA ILE A 107 -6.22 8.65 15.18
C ILE A 107 -6.34 9.85 14.24
N ASP A 108 -7.47 10.55 14.30
CA ASP A 108 -7.63 11.78 13.52
C ASP A 108 -6.54 12.79 13.91
N SER A 109 -5.99 13.51 12.93
CA SER A 109 -4.94 14.51 13.17
C SER A 109 -5.39 15.61 14.14
N ALA A 110 -6.68 15.95 14.16
CA ALA A 110 -7.25 16.86 15.16
C ALA A 110 -7.22 16.30 16.59
N CYS A 111 -7.10 14.99 16.74
CA CYS A 111 -6.96 14.28 18.02
C CYS A 111 -5.51 13.86 18.32
N GLY A 112 -4.54 14.31 17.52
CA GLY A 112 -3.12 14.07 17.74
C GLY A 112 -2.53 12.87 16.97
N GLY A 113 -3.27 12.32 16.01
CA GLY A 113 -2.76 11.26 15.12
C GLY A 113 -1.64 11.74 14.21
N ALA A 114 -0.77 10.80 13.82
CA ALA A 114 0.43 11.07 13.03
C ALA A 114 0.18 11.09 11.51
N SER A 115 -0.93 10.54 11.07
CA SER A 115 -1.32 10.47 9.65
C SER A 115 -2.33 11.56 9.27
N SER A 116 -2.39 11.88 7.97
CA SER A 116 -3.35 12.83 7.40
C SER A 116 -3.87 12.32 6.05
N ILE A 117 -5.01 12.84 5.62
CA ILE A 117 -5.51 12.61 4.26
C ILE A 117 -5.04 13.76 3.38
N ASP A 118 -4.42 13.43 2.24
CA ASP A 118 -3.95 14.44 1.28
C ASP A 118 -5.06 14.91 0.32
N GLU A 119 -4.72 15.84 -0.58
CA GLU A 119 -5.67 16.43 -1.53
C GLU A 119 -6.23 15.40 -2.55
N ASP A 120 -5.51 14.32 -2.80
CA ASP A 120 -5.92 13.22 -3.68
C ASP A 120 -6.78 12.17 -2.95
N GLY A 121 -6.95 12.30 -1.63
CA GLY A 121 -7.69 11.37 -0.78
C GLY A 121 -6.89 10.17 -0.29
N TYR A 122 -5.55 10.19 -0.44
CA TYR A 122 -4.68 9.14 0.09
C TYR A 122 -4.32 9.41 1.56
N LEU A 123 -4.14 8.33 2.31
CA LEU A 123 -3.53 8.42 3.62
C LEU A 123 -2.03 8.68 3.48
N THR A 124 -1.52 9.71 4.15
CA THR A 124 -0.10 10.08 4.18
C THR A 124 0.41 10.04 5.61
N GLY A 125 1.56 9.40 5.81
CA GLY A 125 2.14 9.15 7.12
C GLY A 125 1.61 7.89 7.82
N PRO A 126 2.20 7.50 8.96
CA PRO A 126 1.89 6.25 9.62
C PRO A 126 0.52 6.27 10.33
N PRO A 127 -0.35 5.27 10.11
CA PRO A 127 -1.48 5.00 10.99
C PRO A 127 -0.99 4.38 12.31
N GLU A 128 -1.84 4.37 13.33
CA GLU A 128 -1.52 3.79 14.63
C GLU A 128 -1.53 2.26 14.62
N LEU A 129 -2.44 1.66 13.86
CA LEU A 129 -2.51 0.20 13.70
C LEU A 129 -2.61 -0.18 12.22
N VAL A 130 -1.83 -1.17 11.82
CA VAL A 130 -1.96 -1.87 10.54
C VAL A 130 -2.25 -3.33 10.79
N VAL A 131 -3.13 -3.92 9.98
CA VAL A 131 -3.52 -5.32 10.05
C VAL A 131 -3.41 -5.99 8.70
N GLU A 132 -2.78 -7.17 8.68
CA GLU A 132 -2.64 -8.01 7.48
C GLU A 132 -3.21 -9.42 7.74
N ILE A 133 -3.83 -9.98 6.71
CA ILE A 133 -4.36 -11.35 6.73
C ILE A 133 -3.47 -12.22 5.84
N ALA A 134 -2.52 -12.86 6.48
CA ALA A 134 -1.50 -13.66 5.84
C ALA A 134 -1.94 -15.12 5.64
N ALA A 135 -2.06 -15.53 4.40
CA ALA A 135 -2.21 -16.94 4.04
C ALA A 135 -0.90 -17.46 3.41
N SER A 136 -0.67 -17.19 2.14
CA SER A 136 0.57 -17.55 1.44
C SER A 136 1.64 -16.45 1.52
N THR A 137 1.34 -15.32 2.09
CA THR A 137 2.18 -14.11 2.18
C THR A 137 2.90 -13.96 3.53
N ALA A 138 2.70 -14.88 4.47
CA ALA A 138 3.18 -14.75 5.85
C ALA A 138 4.67 -14.38 5.96
N SER A 139 5.55 -14.92 5.12
CA SER A 139 6.97 -14.56 5.13
C SER A 139 7.18 -13.09 4.76
N TYR A 140 6.46 -12.60 3.77
CA TYR A 140 6.53 -11.22 3.31
C TYR A 140 5.96 -10.25 4.36
N ASP A 141 4.80 -10.59 4.93
CA ASP A 141 4.14 -9.77 5.95
C ASP A 141 4.96 -9.70 7.24
N LEU A 142 5.61 -10.82 7.64
CA LEU A 142 6.43 -10.88 8.86
C LEU A 142 7.85 -10.32 8.72
N HIS A 143 8.32 -9.98 7.52
CA HIS A 143 9.68 -9.47 7.30
C HIS A 143 9.67 -8.12 6.58
N ASP A 144 9.38 -8.08 5.29
CA ASP A 144 9.53 -6.85 4.49
C ASP A 144 8.54 -5.77 4.92
N LYS A 145 7.25 -6.11 5.05
CA LYS A 145 6.22 -5.18 5.54
C LYS A 145 6.45 -4.76 6.98
N LEU A 146 6.79 -5.71 7.87
CA LEU A 146 7.11 -5.40 9.27
C LEU A 146 8.23 -4.37 9.38
N ASN A 147 9.30 -4.52 8.59
CA ASN A 147 10.42 -3.58 8.56
C ASN A 147 10.00 -2.21 8.00
N ALA A 148 9.23 -2.20 6.91
CA ALA A 148 8.73 -0.96 6.31
C ALA A 148 7.82 -0.20 7.29
N TYR A 149 6.88 -0.87 7.96
CA TYR A 149 6.00 -0.24 8.95
C TYR A 149 6.76 0.29 10.16
N ARG A 150 7.68 -0.53 10.73
CA ARG A 150 8.52 -0.10 11.87
C ARG A 150 9.34 1.14 11.54
N ARG A 151 10.02 1.15 10.39
CA ARG A 151 10.87 2.27 9.98
C ARG A 151 10.08 3.55 9.75
N ASN A 152 8.85 3.43 9.31
CA ASN A 152 7.98 4.57 9.03
C ASN A 152 7.13 5.03 10.22
N GLY A 153 7.26 4.41 11.40
CA GLY A 153 6.63 4.88 12.64
C GLY A 153 5.19 4.42 12.85
N VAL A 154 4.75 3.36 12.17
CA VAL A 154 3.52 2.63 12.56
C VAL A 154 3.71 2.11 13.98
N GLN A 155 2.73 2.31 14.85
CA GLN A 155 2.88 1.98 16.27
C GLN A 155 2.60 0.50 16.56
N GLU A 156 1.56 -0.05 15.93
CA GLU A 156 1.16 -1.44 16.11
C GLU A 156 0.92 -2.13 14.77
N TYR A 157 1.35 -3.39 14.70
CA TYR A 157 1.18 -4.21 13.51
C TYR A 157 0.66 -5.59 13.89
N LEU A 158 -0.49 -5.98 13.35
CA LEU A 158 -1.14 -7.26 13.58
C LEU A 158 -1.12 -8.09 12.30
N VAL A 159 -0.60 -9.32 12.37
CA VAL A 159 -0.65 -10.29 11.28
C VAL A 159 -1.45 -11.51 11.70
N TRP A 160 -2.56 -11.78 11.02
CA TRP A 160 -3.29 -13.03 11.20
C TRP A 160 -2.78 -14.08 10.21
N ARG A 161 -1.99 -15.03 10.70
CA ARG A 161 -1.55 -16.19 9.92
C ARG A 161 -2.66 -17.24 9.88
N VAL A 162 -3.55 -17.13 8.89
CA VAL A 162 -4.79 -17.94 8.81
C VAL A 162 -4.51 -19.43 8.68
N LEU A 163 -3.44 -19.83 7.99
CA LEU A 163 -3.09 -21.23 7.80
C LEU A 163 -2.47 -21.88 9.07
N ASP A 164 -1.92 -21.06 9.95
CA ASP A 164 -1.29 -21.48 11.21
C ASP A 164 -2.24 -21.29 12.41
N ASP A 165 -3.43 -20.71 12.18
CA ASP A 165 -4.40 -20.32 13.20
C ASP A 165 -3.76 -19.48 14.33
N ALA A 166 -2.93 -18.49 13.93
CA ALA A 166 -2.13 -17.69 14.85
C ALA A 166 -2.17 -16.20 14.53
N PHE A 167 -2.09 -15.39 15.59
CA PHE A 167 -1.93 -13.94 15.51
C PHE A 167 -0.55 -13.54 16.02
N ASP A 168 0.16 -12.72 15.24
CA ASP A 168 1.37 -12.06 15.67
C ASP A 168 1.07 -10.57 15.84
N TRP A 169 1.20 -10.06 17.05
CA TRP A 169 0.95 -8.64 17.35
C TRP A 169 2.25 -7.98 17.78
N PHE A 170 2.69 -7.02 16.99
CA PHE A 170 3.92 -6.27 17.22
C PHE A 170 3.61 -4.86 17.70
N VAL A 171 4.30 -4.42 18.75
CA VAL A 171 4.48 -3.01 19.12
C VAL A 171 5.81 -2.59 18.54
N LEU A 172 5.83 -1.58 17.65
CA LEU A 172 6.95 -1.25 16.76
C LEU A 172 7.78 -0.06 17.27
#